data_1de3b47bc4080ef647066242b02346e7
#
_entry.id   1de3b47bc4080ef647066242b02346e7
#
_cell.length_a   1.000
_cell.length_b   1.000
_cell.length_c   1.000
_cell.angle_alpha   90.00
_cell.angle_beta   90.00
_cell.angle_gamma   90.00
#
_symmetry.space_group_name_H-M   'P 1'
#
loop_
_entity.id
_entity.type
_entity.pdbx_description
1 polymer ?
#
loop_
_entity_poly.entity_id
_entity_poly.type
_entity_poly.pdbx_seq_one_letter_code
_entity_poly.pdbx_strand_id
1 'polypeptide(L)'
;MAITSEIIGKLGGADVEVTPVSGTTSGSSGSEVILHTIEVPVGETWLVAVYGNLNGAYSDNYSSPQIYIGDTKLHQRATNGINSLAHIGTGTIEVKLRRNTGNGSDSFTGHVYAVKI
;
A
#
# COMPACT_ATOMS: atom_id res chain seq x y z
N MET A 1 -10.37 0.85 -18.41
CA MET A 1 -10.61 -0.59 -18.16
C MET A 1 -9.73 -1.05 -17.00
N ALA A 2 -10.31 -1.73 -16.08
CA ALA A 2 -9.52 -2.31 -15.00
C ALA A 2 -8.72 -3.50 -15.54
N ILE A 3 -7.45 -3.57 -15.17
CA ILE A 3 -6.64 -4.74 -15.46
C ILE A 3 -6.98 -5.78 -14.40
N THR A 4 -7.43 -6.93 -14.82
CA THR A 4 -7.79 -8.00 -13.91
C THR A 4 -6.60 -8.93 -13.69
N SER A 5 -6.59 -9.63 -12.56
CA SER A 5 -5.55 -10.62 -12.28
C SER A 5 -5.51 -11.70 -13.36
N GLU A 6 -6.65 -12.03 -13.95
CA GLU A 6 -6.73 -13.00 -15.03
C GLU A 6 -5.95 -12.54 -16.27
N ILE A 7 -6.13 -11.28 -16.67
CA ILE A 7 -5.42 -10.74 -17.83
C ILE A 7 -3.92 -10.67 -17.55
N ILE A 8 -3.54 -10.17 -16.40
CA ILE A 8 -2.14 -10.06 -16.01
C ILE A 8 -1.49 -11.43 -15.94
N GLY A 9 -2.17 -12.41 -15.38
CA GLY A 9 -1.68 -13.78 -15.32
C GLY A 9 -1.41 -14.36 -16.70
N LYS A 10 -2.29 -14.10 -17.65
CA LYS A 10 -2.10 -14.56 -19.04
C LYS A 10 -0.90 -13.89 -19.69
N LEU A 11 -0.68 -12.61 -19.41
CA LEU A 11 0.44 -11.87 -19.99
C LEU A 11 1.78 -12.32 -19.43
N GLY A 12 1.85 -12.62 -18.14
CA GLY A 12 3.09 -12.92 -17.46
C GLY A 12 3.35 -14.39 -17.21
N GLY A 13 2.35 -15.24 -17.32
CA GLY A 13 2.48 -16.64 -16.94
C GLY A 13 2.69 -16.86 -15.44
N ALA A 14 2.51 -15.82 -14.62
CA ALA A 14 2.67 -15.87 -13.19
C ALA A 14 1.33 -15.64 -12.50
N ASP A 15 1.21 -16.11 -11.26
CA ASP A 15 0.05 -15.80 -10.44
C ASP A 15 0.11 -14.35 -10.02
N VAL A 16 -0.87 -13.57 -10.44
CA VAL A 16 -0.92 -12.13 -10.16
C VAL A 16 -2.30 -11.78 -9.64
N GLU A 17 -2.33 -11.00 -8.59
CA GLU A 17 -3.55 -10.41 -8.05
C GLU A 17 -3.47 -8.90 -8.15
N VAL A 18 -4.55 -8.26 -8.57
CA VAL A 18 -4.69 -6.81 -8.58
C VAL A 18 -5.95 -6.46 -7.81
N THR A 19 -5.78 -5.70 -6.74
CA THR A 19 -6.88 -5.37 -5.85
C THR A 19 -7.00 -3.85 -5.71
N PRO A 20 -8.17 -3.27 -6.01
CA PRO A 20 -8.39 -1.86 -5.71
C PRO A 20 -8.50 -1.66 -4.21
N VAL A 21 -7.88 -0.61 -3.71
CA VAL A 21 -7.89 -0.29 -2.29
C VAL A 21 -8.14 1.19 -2.06
N SER A 22 -8.79 1.50 -0.96
CA SER A 22 -8.94 2.87 -0.49
C SER A 22 -9.06 2.87 1.03
N GLY A 23 -8.61 3.94 1.64
CA GLY A 23 -8.72 4.07 3.07
C GLY A 23 -8.38 5.48 3.53
N THR A 24 -8.77 5.77 4.76
CA THR A 24 -8.56 7.08 5.37
C THR A 24 -8.14 6.86 6.81
N THR A 25 -7.12 7.60 7.24
CA THR A 25 -6.79 7.73 8.66
C THR A 25 -7.18 9.11 9.12
N SER A 26 -7.45 9.26 10.42
CA SER A 26 -7.70 10.56 11.01
C SER A 26 -7.27 10.54 12.46
N GLY A 27 -6.99 11.73 13.01
CA GLY A 27 -6.62 11.87 14.39
C GLY A 27 -5.14 12.13 14.59
N SER A 28 -4.58 11.55 15.63
CA SER A 28 -3.22 11.83 16.08
C SER A 28 -2.18 10.98 15.34
N SER A 29 -0.94 11.32 15.60
CA SER A 29 0.22 10.56 15.16
C SER A 29 0.08 9.07 15.50
N GLY A 30 0.44 8.22 14.58
CA GLY A 30 0.37 6.78 14.75
C GLY A 30 -0.94 6.14 14.33
N SER A 31 -1.96 6.92 14.00
CA SER A 31 -3.21 6.37 13.46
C SER A 31 -2.93 5.61 12.18
N GLU A 32 -3.50 4.40 12.05
CA GLU A 32 -3.28 3.60 10.85
C GLU A 32 -4.52 2.82 10.48
N VAL A 33 -4.60 2.46 9.20
CA VAL A 33 -5.65 1.61 8.67
C VAL A 33 -5.01 0.57 7.75
N ILE A 34 -5.49 -0.66 7.85
CA ILE A 34 -5.07 -1.72 6.94
C ILE A 34 -5.87 -1.57 5.66
N LEU A 35 -5.17 -1.34 4.54
CA LEU A 35 -5.78 -1.21 3.23
C LEU A 35 -6.04 -2.58 2.61
N HIS A 36 -5.15 -3.52 2.83
CA HIS A 36 -5.25 -4.87 2.27
C HIS A 36 -4.32 -5.82 3.00
N THR A 37 -4.71 -7.08 3.04
CA THR A 37 -3.91 -8.15 3.63
C THR A 37 -3.70 -9.24 2.59
N ILE A 38 -2.46 -9.67 2.40
CA ILE A 38 -2.10 -10.75 1.49
C ILE A 38 -1.63 -11.94 2.34
N GLU A 39 -2.26 -13.09 2.14
CA GLU A 39 -1.84 -14.34 2.75
C GLU A 39 -1.01 -15.12 1.73
N VAL A 40 0.30 -15.05 1.85
CA VAL A 40 1.21 -15.77 0.94
C VAL A 40 1.18 -17.26 1.32
N PRO A 41 0.90 -18.16 0.37
CA PRO A 41 0.91 -19.58 0.66
C PRO A 41 2.26 -20.04 1.22
N VAL A 42 2.20 -21.04 2.10
CA VAL A 42 3.40 -21.61 2.72
C VAL A 42 4.36 -22.09 1.62
N GLY A 43 5.62 -21.74 1.76
CA GLY A 43 6.66 -22.14 0.81
C GLY A 43 6.79 -21.22 -0.40
N GLU A 44 5.96 -20.20 -0.49
CA GLU A 44 6.01 -19.23 -1.59
C GLU A 44 6.56 -17.88 -1.13
N THR A 45 7.10 -17.16 -2.08
CA THR A 45 7.57 -15.78 -1.90
C THR A 45 6.88 -14.92 -2.94
N TRP A 46 6.37 -13.78 -2.49
CA TRP A 46 5.60 -12.90 -3.35
C TRP A 46 6.18 -11.49 -3.34
N LEU A 47 6.07 -10.84 -4.50
CA LEU A 47 6.28 -9.40 -4.63
C LEU A 47 4.93 -8.72 -4.43
N VAL A 48 4.90 -7.76 -3.52
CA VAL A 48 3.71 -6.94 -3.27
C VAL A 48 4.08 -5.50 -3.56
N ALA A 49 3.27 -4.84 -4.36
CA ALA A 49 3.50 -3.45 -4.72
C ALA A 49 2.19 -2.67 -4.58
N VAL A 50 2.32 -1.40 -4.28
CA VAL A 50 1.19 -0.49 -4.22
C VAL A 50 1.48 0.69 -5.15
N TYR A 51 0.42 1.18 -5.79
CA TYR A 51 0.49 2.34 -6.64
C TYR A 51 -0.82 3.11 -6.54
N GLY A 52 -0.74 4.38 -6.22
CA GLY A 52 -1.96 5.16 -6.12
C GLY A 52 -1.74 6.57 -5.60
N ASN A 53 -2.84 7.22 -5.34
CA ASN A 53 -2.88 8.62 -4.94
C ASN A 53 -2.95 8.73 -3.43
N LEU A 54 -1.91 9.33 -2.86
CA LEU A 54 -1.78 9.56 -1.43
C LEU A 54 -2.01 11.04 -1.15
N ASN A 55 -2.95 11.33 -0.27
CA ASN A 55 -3.25 12.70 0.12
C ASN A 55 -3.29 12.82 1.63
N GLY A 56 -2.80 13.93 2.15
CA GLY A 56 -2.83 14.18 3.58
C GLY A 56 -3.10 15.63 3.90
N ALA A 57 -3.87 15.83 4.97
CA ALA A 57 -4.06 17.12 5.56
C ALA A 57 -3.09 17.25 6.73
N TYR A 58 -2.24 18.24 6.70
CA TYR A 58 -1.19 18.41 7.67
C TYR A 58 -1.54 19.50 8.67
N SER A 59 -1.22 19.25 9.92
CA SER A 59 -1.26 20.30 10.94
C SER A 59 0.05 21.07 11.03
N ASP A 60 1.12 20.53 10.44
CA ASP A 60 2.43 21.15 10.39
C ASP A 60 3.19 20.66 9.16
N ASN A 61 4.38 21.23 8.94
CA ASN A 61 5.18 20.91 7.76
C ASN A 61 5.87 19.54 7.81
N TYR A 62 5.77 18.85 8.93
CA TYR A 62 6.44 17.58 9.12
C TYR A 62 5.47 16.41 9.07
N SER A 63 4.20 16.69 9.20
CA SER A 63 3.18 15.65 9.10
C SER A 63 3.07 15.16 7.69
N SER A 64 3.09 13.86 7.51
CA SER A 64 2.85 13.29 6.21
C SER A 64 2.28 11.88 6.37
N PRO A 65 1.39 11.48 5.47
CA PRO A 65 0.95 10.11 5.42
C PRO A 65 2.08 9.21 4.96
N GLN A 66 2.04 7.97 5.37
CA GLN A 66 3.01 6.96 4.97
C GLN A 66 2.29 5.70 4.56
N ILE A 67 2.79 5.06 3.51
CA ILE A 67 2.34 3.74 3.09
C ILE A 67 3.38 2.73 3.56
N TYR A 68 2.89 1.63 4.12
CA TYR A 68 3.70 0.49 4.51
C TYR A 68 3.24 -0.74 3.76
N ILE A 69 4.18 -1.59 3.38
CA ILE A 69 3.92 -2.96 2.98
C ILE A 69 4.79 -3.83 3.89
N GLY A 70 4.16 -4.54 4.83
CA GLY A 70 4.90 -5.19 5.89
C GLY A 70 5.68 -4.17 6.69
N ASP A 71 6.99 -4.34 6.79
CA ASP A 71 7.90 -3.41 7.45
C ASP A 71 8.59 -2.44 6.49
N THR A 72 8.28 -2.53 5.21
CA THR A 72 8.82 -1.62 4.19
C THR A 72 7.95 -0.39 4.09
N LYS A 73 8.57 0.78 4.11
CA LYS A 73 7.86 2.06 4.03
C LYS A 73 8.56 3.00 3.09
N LEU A 74 7.87 4.05 2.70
CA LEU A 74 8.51 5.15 1.97
C LEU A 74 9.55 5.79 2.88
N HIS A 75 10.76 5.92 2.37
CA HIS A 75 11.87 6.47 3.14
C HIS A 75 11.76 7.96 3.37
N GLN A 76 11.13 8.65 2.48
CA GLN A 76 11.00 10.09 2.56
C GLN A 76 9.58 10.42 3.01
N ARG A 77 9.42 11.66 3.45
CA ARG A 77 8.07 12.15 3.68
C ARG A 77 7.24 11.90 2.43
N ALA A 78 6.17 11.18 2.61
CA ALA A 78 5.25 10.99 1.51
C ALA A 78 4.66 12.34 1.13
N THR A 79 4.57 12.60 -0.15
CA THR A 79 3.98 13.82 -0.67
C THR A 79 2.62 13.48 -1.25
N ASN A 80 1.74 14.48 -1.29
CA ASN A 80 0.47 14.32 -1.97
C ASN A 80 0.73 13.96 -3.43
N GLY A 81 -0.14 13.13 -3.98
CA GLY A 81 -0.06 12.71 -5.36
C GLY A 81 0.19 11.23 -5.51
N ILE A 82 0.72 10.85 -6.66
CA ILE A 82 0.94 9.46 -7.00
C ILE A 82 2.21 8.94 -6.33
N ASN A 83 2.07 7.83 -5.65
CA ASN A 83 3.17 7.18 -4.93
C ASN A 83 3.17 5.70 -5.21
N SER A 84 4.35 5.09 -5.11
CA SER A 84 4.52 3.65 -5.26
C SER A 84 5.50 3.10 -4.25
N LEU A 85 5.33 1.83 -3.91
CA LEU A 85 6.19 1.12 -2.97
C LEU A 85 6.12 -0.36 -3.31
N ALA A 86 7.21 -1.09 -3.08
CA ALA A 86 7.26 -2.52 -3.33
C ALA A 86 7.97 -3.24 -2.18
N HIS A 87 7.57 -4.48 -1.97
CA HIS A 87 8.08 -5.33 -0.90
C HIS A 87 8.08 -6.78 -1.37
N ILE A 88 9.10 -7.53 -0.99
CA ILE A 88 9.17 -8.96 -1.25
C ILE A 88 9.10 -9.68 0.09
N GLY A 89 8.19 -10.64 0.21
CA GLY A 89 8.04 -11.31 1.49
C GLY A 89 7.25 -12.60 1.43
N THR A 90 7.06 -13.17 2.61
CA THR A 90 6.37 -14.43 2.86
C THR A 90 5.35 -14.21 3.97
N GLY A 91 4.46 -15.18 4.16
CA GLY A 91 3.49 -15.14 5.25
C GLY A 91 2.42 -14.08 5.06
N THR A 92 1.94 -13.53 6.15
CA THR A 92 0.92 -12.49 6.12
C THR A 92 1.59 -11.14 5.88
N ILE A 93 1.18 -10.47 4.82
CA ILE A 93 1.72 -9.16 4.46
C ILE A 93 0.59 -8.15 4.49
N GLU A 94 0.73 -7.12 5.31
CA GLU A 94 -0.28 -6.06 5.44
C GLU A 94 0.16 -4.81 4.69
N VAL A 95 -0.75 -4.23 3.92
CA VAL A 95 -0.57 -2.92 3.29
C VAL A 95 -1.33 -1.92 4.14
N LYS A 96 -0.63 -0.92 4.67
CA LYS A 96 -1.20 0.02 5.64
C LYS A 96 -0.95 1.46 5.25
N LEU A 97 -1.92 2.29 5.58
CA LEU A 97 -1.78 3.74 5.56
C LEU A 97 -1.62 4.19 7.02
N ARG A 98 -0.60 4.98 7.27
CA ARG A 98 -0.29 5.45 8.63
C ARG A 98 -0.05 6.94 8.64
N ARG A 99 -0.56 7.60 9.68
CA ARG A 99 -0.23 8.99 9.93
C ARG A 99 1.07 9.07 10.71
N ASN A 100 2.02 9.81 10.18
CA ASN A 100 3.34 9.88 10.79
C ASN A 100 3.38 10.79 12.00
N THR A 101 2.98 12.04 11.84
CA THR A 101 2.98 13.03 12.93
C THR A 101 1.78 13.94 12.79
N GLY A 102 1.48 14.66 13.89
CA GLY A 102 0.44 15.68 13.91
C GLY A 102 -0.97 15.15 13.84
N ASN A 103 -1.91 16.04 13.76
CA ASN A 103 -3.34 15.73 13.66
C ASN A 103 -3.84 16.08 12.26
N GLY A 104 -4.82 15.33 11.80
CA GLY A 104 -5.43 15.58 10.51
C GLY A 104 -5.99 14.30 9.93
N SER A 105 -6.20 14.29 8.63
CA SER A 105 -6.66 13.10 7.92
C SER A 105 -5.80 12.84 6.72
N ASP A 106 -5.64 11.56 6.41
CA ASP A 106 -4.90 11.10 5.27
C ASP A 106 -5.76 10.13 4.49
N SER A 107 -5.55 10.07 3.19
CA SER A 107 -6.28 9.12 2.36
C SER A 107 -5.37 8.51 1.31
N PHE A 108 -5.72 7.30 0.91
CA PHE A 108 -5.06 6.61 -0.19
C PHE A 108 -6.11 5.95 -1.05
N THR A 109 -5.96 6.07 -2.36
CA THR A 109 -6.80 5.37 -3.32
C THR A 109 -5.89 4.85 -4.42
N GLY A 110 -5.95 3.57 -4.68
CA GLY A 110 -5.10 2.97 -5.69
C GLY A 110 -5.29 1.48 -5.79
N HIS A 111 -4.19 0.78 -6.09
CA HIS A 111 -4.23 -0.66 -6.29
C HIS A 111 -3.06 -1.33 -5.59
N VAL A 112 -3.31 -2.53 -5.12
CA VAL A 112 -2.27 -3.44 -4.64
C VAL A 112 -2.08 -4.52 -5.67
N TYR A 113 -0.84 -4.75 -6.03
CA TYR A 113 -0.41 -5.78 -6.98
C TYR A 113 0.38 -6.82 -6.20
N ALA A 114 0.03 -8.07 -6.36
CA ALA A 114 0.74 -9.16 -5.70
C ALA A 114 1.06 -10.24 -6.73
N VAL A 115 2.32 -10.62 -6.82
CA VAL A 115 2.77 -11.60 -7.79
C VAL A 115 3.72 -12.59 -7.14
N LYS A 116 3.50 -13.86 -7.42
CA LYS A 116 4.40 -14.92 -6.99
C LYS A 116 5.72 -14.82 -7.74
N ILE A 117 6.80 -14.94 -7.00
CA ILE A 117 8.15 -14.95 -7.57
C ILE A 117 8.62 -16.39 -7.75
#